data_83b26ac2402c61d4998d62e99cb960ff
#
_entry.id   83b26ac2402c61d4998d62e99cb960ff
#
_cell.length_a   1.000
_cell.length_b   1.000
_cell.length_c   1.000
_cell.angle_alpha   90.00
_cell.angle_beta   90.00
_cell.angle_gamma   90.00
#
_symmetry.space_group_name_H-M   'P 1'
#
loop_
_entity.id
_entity.type
_entity.pdbx_description
1 polymer ?
#
loop_
_entity_poly.entity_id
_entity_poly.type
_entity_poly.pdbx_seq_one_letter_code
_entity_poly.pdbx_strand_id
1 'polypeptide(L)'
;MAEQEEPQLWQTAEPVEFVPHLNERTEAQALLISTRQGAGFVVAAGQLGHAIQSRATHLLMDYSQAACAMRYQIDGDWEQLPPLDREMGDAMLYALKQLCLLNPADRRSAQTGKCTLKMGKTKFTLVIQAQGVASGERVLIKLEPVDVPFERLSDLGMRDKMIETLKEQLDADGTVLIVTAPKAAGLTTTWAVAVAAADRFIRDFQAFEDKEQPEPETININANYFGGDTGLTEPEMLRKAILKEPDVILFPELPQPDSMQLALEQVDKHEKQIYTRMIADSAIGALVQLLPKYRDSAGLLAKKINAVLCQKLVRRLCDNCKVGFEPQPQLLKQLGIPAGRVAMLYQPFVPPPIEQQVDENGRPAPIIPCHVCGGRGYLGRIAIFELLSPGDQLRAALMKTQDLAKLNQIAKSEGHRGIQSEAVLTVARGLTSLEELKRAFASK
;
A
#
# COMPACT_ATOMS: atom_id res chain seq x y z
N MET A 1 -1.40 -26.19 42.49
CA MET A 1 -0.57 -25.11 41.95
C MET A 1 -1.43 -24.44 40.91
N ALA A 2 -1.83 -23.20 41.10
CA ALA A 2 -2.55 -22.46 40.07
C ALA A 2 -1.62 -22.30 38.86
N GLU A 3 -2.01 -22.80 37.71
CA GLU A 3 -1.36 -22.45 36.44
C GLU A 3 -1.43 -20.93 36.34
N GLN A 4 -0.27 -20.29 36.37
CA GLN A 4 -0.19 -18.85 36.04
C GLN A 4 -0.53 -18.76 34.55
N GLU A 5 -1.74 -18.29 34.21
CA GLU A 5 -2.09 -17.96 32.84
C GLU A 5 -1.04 -16.96 32.30
N GLU A 6 -0.43 -17.29 31.18
CA GLU A 6 0.47 -16.36 30.51
C GLU A 6 -0.28 -15.07 30.18
N PRO A 7 0.31 -13.89 30.46
CA PRO A 7 -0.36 -12.63 30.22
C PRO A 7 -0.70 -12.51 28.71
N GLN A 8 -1.92 -12.08 28.41
CA GLN A 8 -2.34 -11.86 27.04
C GLN A 8 -1.54 -10.71 26.39
N LEU A 9 -1.34 -10.77 25.09
CA LEU A 9 -0.47 -9.82 24.34
C LEU A 9 -0.84 -8.34 24.60
N TRP A 10 -2.12 -8.04 24.74
CA TRP A 10 -2.62 -6.69 25.00
C TRP A 10 -2.28 -6.17 26.41
N GLN A 11 -1.99 -7.05 27.35
CA GLN A 11 -1.64 -6.68 28.74
C GLN A 11 -0.19 -6.24 28.89
N THR A 12 0.69 -6.65 27.96
CA THR A 12 2.12 -6.35 28.00
C THR A 12 2.51 -5.20 27.07
N ALA A 13 1.62 -4.76 26.21
CA ALA A 13 1.87 -3.72 25.22
C ALA A 13 1.65 -2.31 25.81
N GLU A 14 2.39 -1.33 25.31
CA GLU A 14 2.08 0.09 25.54
C GLU A 14 0.73 0.44 24.95
N PRO A 15 -0.25 0.90 25.75
CA PRO A 15 -1.57 1.20 25.27
C PRO A 15 -1.59 2.47 24.41
N VAL A 16 -2.47 2.50 23.41
CA VAL A 16 -2.68 3.70 22.59
C VAL A 16 -3.62 4.70 23.29
N GLU A 17 -3.46 5.97 22.95
CA GLU A 17 -4.44 7.01 23.26
C GLU A 17 -5.38 7.21 22.08
N PHE A 18 -6.70 7.31 22.35
CA PHE A 18 -7.71 7.58 21.33
C PHE A 18 -8.04 9.07 21.26
N VAL A 19 -8.24 9.55 20.04
CA VAL A 19 -8.73 10.91 19.75
C VAL A 19 -9.91 10.80 18.78
N PRO A 20 -11.16 10.81 19.30
CA PRO A 20 -12.36 10.78 18.47
C PRO A 20 -12.45 12.01 17.55
N HIS A 21 -13.02 11.85 16.37
CA HIS A 21 -13.19 12.92 15.39
C HIS A 21 -14.50 13.69 15.68
N LEU A 22 -14.54 14.43 16.77
CA LEU A 22 -15.63 15.33 17.14
C LEU A 22 -15.16 16.76 17.05
N ASN A 23 -16.05 17.67 16.60
CA ASN A 23 -15.74 19.08 16.43
C ASN A 23 -15.54 19.79 17.77
N GLU A 24 -16.31 19.42 18.78
CA GLU A 24 -16.23 19.99 20.11
C GLU A 24 -15.30 19.18 21.02
N ARG A 25 -14.29 19.84 21.58
CA ARG A 25 -13.32 19.21 22.49
C ARG A 25 -13.95 18.66 23.77
N THR A 26 -15.00 19.34 24.26
CA THR A 26 -15.75 18.93 25.46
C THR A 26 -16.51 17.63 25.23
N GLU A 27 -17.14 17.47 24.05
CA GLU A 27 -17.84 16.23 23.68
C GLU A 27 -16.86 15.07 23.50
N ALA A 28 -15.71 15.32 22.85
CA ALA A 28 -14.67 14.31 22.70
C ALA A 28 -14.14 13.82 24.05
N GLN A 29 -13.94 14.73 25.01
CA GLN A 29 -13.52 14.38 26.37
C GLN A 29 -14.60 13.59 27.14
N ALA A 30 -15.86 14.01 27.04
CA ALA A 30 -16.96 13.31 27.68
C ALA A 30 -17.11 11.87 27.13
N LEU A 31 -17.01 11.69 25.82
CA LEU A 31 -17.01 10.38 25.17
C LEU A 31 -15.86 9.50 25.67
N LEU A 32 -14.64 10.04 25.75
CA LEU A 32 -13.49 9.31 26.26
C LEU A 32 -13.66 8.89 27.72
N ILE A 33 -14.18 9.76 28.59
CA ILE A 33 -14.41 9.47 30.00
C ILE A 33 -15.46 8.36 30.14
N SER A 34 -16.57 8.45 29.42
CA SER A 34 -17.62 7.42 29.47
C SER A 34 -17.14 6.06 28.95
N THR A 35 -16.37 6.05 27.82
CA THR A 35 -15.89 4.81 27.24
C THR A 35 -14.80 4.15 28.11
N ARG A 36 -13.97 4.93 28.79
CA ARG A 36 -12.92 4.43 29.70
C ARG A 36 -13.47 3.65 30.92
N GLN A 37 -14.72 3.86 31.30
CA GLN A 37 -15.36 3.11 32.38
C GLN A 37 -15.67 1.66 32.01
N GLY A 38 -15.71 1.35 30.71
CA GLY A 38 -15.96 -0.01 30.22
C GLY A 38 -14.68 -0.85 30.14
N ALA A 39 -14.77 -2.14 30.52
CA ALA A 39 -13.64 -3.08 30.46
C ALA A 39 -13.03 -3.19 29.05
N GLY A 40 -13.83 -3.04 28.00
CA GLY A 40 -13.38 -3.12 26.61
C GLY A 40 -12.42 -2.03 26.18
N PHE A 41 -12.39 -0.87 26.85
CA PHE A 41 -11.47 0.22 26.53
C PHE A 41 -10.01 -0.18 26.73
N VAL A 42 -9.68 -0.81 27.86
CA VAL A 42 -8.33 -1.23 28.20
C VAL A 42 -7.84 -2.30 27.21
N VAL A 43 -8.72 -3.26 26.89
CA VAL A 43 -8.44 -4.30 25.91
C VAL A 43 -8.19 -3.69 24.53
N ALA A 44 -9.03 -2.74 24.09
CA ALA A 44 -8.88 -2.05 22.82
C ALA A 44 -7.55 -1.28 22.75
N ALA A 45 -7.24 -0.52 23.81
CA ALA A 45 -6.01 0.29 23.86
C ALA A 45 -4.74 -0.57 23.82
N GLY A 46 -4.69 -1.65 24.62
CA GLY A 46 -3.55 -2.57 24.65
C GLY A 46 -3.42 -3.38 23.36
N GLN A 47 -4.55 -3.91 22.82
CA GLN A 47 -4.53 -4.73 21.61
C GLN A 47 -4.08 -3.92 20.38
N LEU A 48 -4.53 -2.66 20.26
CA LEU A 48 -4.07 -1.77 19.19
C LEU A 48 -2.62 -1.32 19.41
N GLY A 49 -2.21 -1.11 20.66
CA GLY A 49 -0.80 -0.86 20.99
C GLY A 49 0.11 -2.02 20.56
N HIS A 50 -0.28 -3.25 20.87
CA HIS A 50 0.43 -4.44 20.42
C HIS A 50 0.43 -4.57 18.88
N ALA A 51 -0.68 -4.25 18.21
CA ALA A 51 -0.77 -4.24 16.76
C ALA A 51 0.26 -3.27 16.14
N ILE A 52 0.35 -2.04 16.67
CA ILE A 52 1.28 -1.01 16.20
C ILE A 52 2.74 -1.44 16.47
N GLN A 53 3.06 -1.94 17.66
CA GLN A 53 4.39 -2.46 17.98
C GLN A 53 4.80 -3.62 17.09
N SER A 54 3.85 -4.48 16.72
CA SER A 54 4.05 -5.58 15.77
C SER A 54 4.07 -5.12 14.31
N ARG A 55 3.90 -3.83 14.02
CA ARG A 55 3.79 -3.25 12.67
C ARG A 55 2.61 -3.79 11.87
N ALA A 56 1.55 -4.19 12.53
CA ALA A 56 0.34 -4.61 11.86
C ALA A 56 -0.29 -3.42 11.10
N THR A 57 -0.67 -3.65 9.86
CA THR A 57 -1.43 -2.68 9.06
C THR A 57 -2.94 -2.89 9.21
N HIS A 58 -3.34 -4.10 9.53
CA HIS A 58 -4.75 -4.45 9.76
C HIS A 58 -4.88 -5.41 10.95
N LEU A 59 -6.02 -5.30 11.64
CA LEU A 59 -6.52 -6.27 12.59
C LEU A 59 -7.87 -6.76 12.09
N LEU A 60 -8.02 -8.07 11.90
CA LEU A 60 -9.27 -8.73 11.58
C LEU A 60 -9.81 -9.45 12.80
N MET A 61 -11.08 -9.20 13.14
CA MET A 61 -11.81 -9.84 14.20
C MET A 61 -12.99 -10.62 13.60
N ASP A 62 -12.99 -11.92 13.77
CA ASP A 62 -14.06 -12.82 13.34
C ASP A 62 -14.75 -13.43 14.57
N TYR A 63 -16.03 -13.13 14.76
CA TYR A 63 -16.80 -13.60 15.91
C TYR A 63 -17.44 -14.96 15.65
N SER A 64 -17.29 -15.85 16.62
CA SER A 64 -18.02 -17.12 16.74
C SER A 64 -18.93 -17.07 17.98
N GLN A 65 -19.65 -18.14 18.28
CA GLN A 65 -20.46 -18.22 19.49
C GLN A 65 -19.62 -18.18 20.78
N ALA A 66 -18.43 -18.79 20.76
CA ALA A 66 -17.58 -18.97 21.92
C ALA A 66 -16.45 -17.95 22.05
N ALA A 67 -15.94 -17.43 20.95
CA ALA A 67 -14.73 -16.62 20.94
C ALA A 67 -14.70 -15.60 19.80
N CYS A 68 -13.82 -14.61 19.93
CA CYS A 68 -13.42 -13.69 18.88
C CYS A 68 -12.03 -14.12 18.35
N ALA A 69 -12.00 -14.69 17.16
CA ALA A 69 -10.75 -15.01 16.48
C ALA A 69 -10.11 -13.73 15.94
N MET A 70 -8.80 -13.58 16.16
CA MET A 70 -8.08 -12.37 15.81
C MET A 70 -6.91 -12.68 14.90
N ARG A 71 -6.66 -11.82 13.93
CA ARG A 71 -5.52 -11.91 13.02
C ARG A 71 -4.94 -10.54 12.74
N TYR A 72 -3.60 -10.44 12.74
CA TYR A 72 -2.90 -9.27 12.25
C TYR A 72 -2.46 -9.46 10.81
N GLN A 73 -2.48 -8.38 10.05
CA GLN A 73 -1.74 -8.33 8.79
C GLN A 73 -0.42 -7.60 9.00
N ILE A 74 0.68 -8.34 8.99
CA ILE A 74 2.03 -7.83 9.18
C ILE A 74 2.83 -8.04 7.89
N ASP A 75 3.39 -6.96 7.37
CA ASP A 75 4.17 -6.97 6.12
C ASP A 75 3.42 -7.61 4.92
N GLY A 76 2.08 -7.61 4.95
CA GLY A 76 1.20 -8.15 3.92
C GLY A 76 0.69 -9.58 4.17
N ASP A 77 1.19 -10.29 5.18
CA ASP A 77 0.75 -11.63 5.56
C ASP A 77 -0.15 -11.62 6.80
N TRP A 78 -1.13 -12.52 6.82
CA TRP A 78 -2.04 -12.68 7.96
C TRP A 78 -1.48 -13.65 8.99
N GLU A 79 -1.28 -13.19 10.21
CA GLU A 79 -0.83 -13.97 11.35
C GLU A 79 -1.98 -14.18 12.34
N GLN A 80 -2.19 -15.44 12.74
CA GLN A 80 -3.19 -15.79 13.74
C GLN A 80 -2.70 -15.36 15.12
N LEU A 81 -3.60 -14.77 15.91
CA LEU A 81 -3.37 -14.44 17.32
C LEU A 81 -4.12 -15.41 18.24
N PRO A 82 -3.75 -15.49 19.52
CA PRO A 82 -4.61 -16.09 20.53
C PRO A 82 -5.99 -15.42 20.48
N PRO A 83 -7.09 -16.20 20.47
CA PRO A 83 -8.43 -15.63 20.45
C PRO A 83 -8.76 -14.95 21.78
N LEU A 84 -9.58 -13.90 21.72
CA LEU A 84 -10.25 -13.38 22.91
C LEU A 84 -11.50 -14.23 23.20
N ASP A 85 -11.85 -14.35 24.49
CA ASP A 85 -13.18 -14.85 24.81
C ASP A 85 -14.26 -13.92 24.23
N ARG A 86 -15.47 -14.44 24.07
CA ARG A 86 -16.56 -13.73 23.41
C ARG A 86 -16.93 -12.44 24.12
N GLU A 87 -16.99 -12.46 25.43
CA GLU A 87 -17.41 -11.32 26.26
C GLU A 87 -16.40 -10.18 26.15
N MET A 88 -15.11 -10.50 26.25
CA MET A 88 -14.03 -9.53 26.10
C MET A 88 -13.96 -8.94 24.69
N GLY A 89 -14.12 -9.78 23.65
CA GLY A 89 -14.19 -9.33 22.27
C GLY A 89 -15.38 -8.39 22.01
N ASP A 90 -16.57 -8.71 22.56
CA ASP A 90 -17.75 -7.87 22.43
C ASP A 90 -17.57 -6.53 23.17
N ALA A 91 -16.96 -6.53 24.36
CA ALA A 91 -16.66 -5.31 25.11
C ALA A 91 -15.65 -4.42 24.36
N MET A 92 -14.60 -5.03 23.78
CA MET A 92 -13.62 -4.32 22.96
C MET A 92 -14.28 -3.65 21.75
N LEU A 93 -15.13 -4.39 21.01
CA LEU A 93 -15.82 -3.86 19.83
C LEU A 93 -16.78 -2.74 20.19
N TYR A 94 -17.50 -2.87 21.33
CA TYR A 94 -18.38 -1.84 21.85
C TYR A 94 -17.62 -0.52 22.06
N ALA A 95 -16.50 -0.57 22.75
CA ALA A 95 -15.64 0.60 22.97
C ALA A 95 -15.12 1.20 21.66
N LEU A 96 -14.65 0.37 20.72
CA LEU A 96 -14.16 0.83 19.41
C LEU A 96 -15.24 1.50 18.58
N LYS A 97 -16.46 0.95 18.54
CA LYS A 97 -17.60 1.56 17.86
C LYS A 97 -17.94 2.94 18.44
N GLN A 98 -17.97 3.07 19.77
CA GLN A 98 -18.20 4.36 20.42
C GLN A 98 -17.13 5.40 20.03
N LEU A 99 -15.83 5.03 20.14
CA LEU A 99 -14.72 5.90 19.85
C LEU A 99 -14.64 6.34 18.37
N CYS A 100 -15.17 5.51 17.46
CA CYS A 100 -15.28 5.79 16.03
C CYS A 100 -16.64 6.36 15.62
N LEU A 101 -17.48 6.78 16.57
CA LEU A 101 -18.82 7.38 16.35
C LEU A 101 -19.80 6.47 15.60
N LEU A 102 -19.70 5.17 15.81
CA LEU A 102 -20.61 4.16 15.27
C LEU A 102 -21.68 3.78 16.30
N ASN A 103 -22.73 3.12 15.84
CA ASN A 103 -23.76 2.58 16.72
C ASN A 103 -23.34 1.20 17.28
N PRO A 104 -22.99 1.07 18.59
CA PRO A 104 -22.58 -0.22 19.14
C PRO A 104 -23.72 -1.25 19.22
N ALA A 105 -24.99 -0.80 19.28
CA ALA A 105 -26.14 -1.67 19.36
C ALA A 105 -26.50 -2.32 18.01
N ASP A 106 -26.12 -1.70 16.91
CA ASP A 106 -26.32 -2.26 15.58
C ASP A 106 -25.18 -3.23 15.23
N ARG A 107 -25.53 -4.51 15.18
CA ARG A 107 -24.63 -5.62 14.85
C ARG A 107 -24.92 -6.24 13.47
N ARG A 108 -25.81 -5.65 12.69
CA ARG A 108 -26.27 -6.21 11.41
C ARG A 108 -25.84 -5.39 10.20
N SER A 109 -25.99 -4.08 10.30
CA SER A 109 -25.65 -3.18 9.21
C SER A 109 -24.13 -3.05 9.01
N ALA A 110 -23.72 -2.80 7.79
CA ALA A 110 -22.35 -2.38 7.51
C ALA A 110 -22.13 -0.97 8.09
N GLN A 111 -21.11 -0.81 8.91
CA GLN A 111 -20.75 0.46 9.52
C GLN A 111 -19.26 0.75 9.26
N THR A 112 -18.94 2.00 8.96
CA THR A 112 -17.55 2.45 8.81
C THR A 112 -17.35 3.70 9.63
N GLY A 113 -16.27 3.75 10.43
CA GLY A 113 -15.93 4.89 11.26
C GLY A 113 -14.42 5.08 11.36
N LYS A 114 -14.03 6.24 11.88
CA LYS A 114 -12.62 6.63 12.01
C LYS A 114 -12.35 7.27 13.37
N CYS A 115 -11.16 7.06 13.90
CA CYS A 115 -10.60 7.89 14.96
C CYS A 115 -9.08 7.97 14.83
N THR A 116 -8.45 8.91 15.51
CA THR A 116 -6.99 8.99 15.57
C THR A 116 -6.47 8.25 16.80
N LEU A 117 -5.40 7.49 16.62
CA LEU A 117 -4.63 6.88 17.70
C LEU A 117 -3.32 7.63 17.88
N LYS A 118 -2.85 7.75 19.13
CA LYS A 118 -1.51 8.24 19.45
C LYS A 118 -0.76 7.17 20.22
N MET A 119 0.50 6.97 19.85
CA MET A 119 1.44 6.10 20.56
C MET A 119 2.78 6.82 20.60
N GLY A 120 3.16 7.33 21.75
CA GLY A 120 4.28 8.25 21.89
C GLY A 120 4.11 9.50 21.01
N LYS A 121 5.05 9.73 20.11
CA LYS A 121 5.01 10.87 19.16
C LYS A 121 4.29 10.54 17.84
N THR A 122 4.03 9.27 17.58
CA THR A 122 3.45 8.81 16.30
C THR A 122 1.92 8.82 16.38
N LYS A 123 1.30 9.25 15.28
CA LYS A 123 -0.15 9.24 15.10
C LYS A 123 -0.54 8.26 14.02
N PHE A 124 -1.68 7.61 14.22
CA PHE A 124 -2.27 6.68 13.25
C PHE A 124 -3.74 7.04 13.06
N THR A 125 -4.22 6.92 11.82
CA THR A 125 -5.66 6.88 11.56
C THR A 125 -6.12 5.44 11.69
N LEU A 126 -7.05 5.19 12.61
CA LEU A 126 -7.78 3.95 12.72
C LEU A 126 -9.04 4.07 11.86
N VAL A 127 -9.24 3.14 10.93
CA VAL A 127 -10.48 2.99 10.18
C VAL A 127 -11.08 1.64 10.55
N ILE A 128 -12.27 1.64 11.14
CA ILE A 128 -13.01 0.43 11.48
C ILE A 128 -14.12 0.20 10.45
N GLN A 129 -14.22 -1.03 9.96
CA GLN A 129 -15.31 -1.52 9.13
C GLN A 129 -15.91 -2.73 9.80
N ALA A 130 -17.16 -2.63 10.21
CA ALA A 130 -17.90 -3.70 10.88
C ALA A 130 -19.09 -4.13 10.02
N GLN A 131 -19.32 -5.43 9.90
CA GLN A 131 -20.44 -5.99 9.15
C GLN A 131 -21.00 -7.22 9.86
N GLY A 132 -22.31 -7.30 9.95
CA GLY A 132 -23.01 -8.47 10.47
C GLY A 132 -22.81 -9.68 9.57
N VAL A 133 -22.54 -10.83 10.18
CA VAL A 133 -22.43 -12.15 9.54
C VAL A 133 -23.24 -13.17 10.34
N ALA A 134 -23.49 -14.36 9.79
CA ALA A 134 -24.33 -15.37 10.43
C ALA A 134 -23.84 -15.78 11.83
N SER A 135 -22.53 -15.75 12.11
CA SER A 135 -21.92 -16.09 13.40
C SER A 135 -21.79 -14.93 14.37
N GLY A 136 -22.08 -13.68 13.95
CA GLY A 136 -21.91 -12.47 14.75
C GLY A 136 -21.52 -11.27 13.89
N GLU A 137 -20.36 -10.69 14.12
CA GLU A 137 -19.81 -9.60 13.32
C GLU A 137 -18.43 -9.99 12.76
N ARG A 138 -18.10 -9.46 11.59
CA ARG A 138 -16.74 -9.42 11.07
C ARG A 138 -16.28 -7.98 11.09
N VAL A 139 -15.13 -7.73 11.69
CA VAL A 139 -14.59 -6.39 11.85
C VAL A 139 -13.19 -6.32 11.29
N LEU A 140 -12.97 -5.40 10.36
CA LEU A 140 -11.66 -5.08 9.83
C LEU A 140 -11.26 -3.71 10.34
N ILE A 141 -10.15 -3.64 11.04
CA ILE A 141 -9.53 -2.41 11.50
C ILE A 141 -8.28 -2.18 10.67
N LYS A 142 -8.18 -1.02 10.04
CA LYS A 142 -6.99 -0.55 9.32
C LYS A 142 -6.26 0.47 10.16
N LEU A 143 -4.94 0.34 10.24
CA LEU A 143 -4.04 1.24 10.95
C LEU A 143 -3.13 1.93 9.94
N GLU A 144 -3.33 3.22 9.74
CA GLU A 144 -2.57 4.03 8.80
C GLU A 144 -1.75 5.08 9.55
N PRO A 145 -0.40 5.06 9.45
CA PRO A 145 0.40 6.16 9.99
C PRO A 145 -0.03 7.48 9.33
N VAL A 146 -0.21 8.52 10.14
CA VAL A 146 -0.55 9.87 9.63
C VAL A 146 0.65 10.48 8.92
N ASP A 147 1.84 10.31 9.50
CA ASP A 147 3.07 10.80 8.92
C ASP A 147 3.72 9.67 8.12
N VAL A 148 3.82 9.85 6.80
CA VAL A 148 4.48 8.90 5.91
C VAL A 148 5.96 9.26 5.82
N PRO A 149 6.89 8.37 6.20
CA PRO A 149 8.32 8.69 6.29
C PRO A 149 9.03 8.73 4.92
N PHE A 150 8.28 8.80 3.82
CA PHE A 150 8.81 8.76 2.46
C PHE A 150 8.62 10.12 1.78
N GLU A 151 9.73 10.84 1.58
CA GLU A 151 9.73 12.14 0.91
C GLU A 151 10.33 12.09 -0.50
N ARG A 152 11.23 11.13 -0.75
CA ARG A 152 11.97 10.99 -2.00
C ARG A 152 11.75 9.61 -2.63
N LEU A 153 11.92 9.54 -3.93
CA LEU A 153 11.88 8.28 -4.68
C LEU A 153 12.92 7.26 -4.19
N SER A 154 14.09 7.74 -3.71
CA SER A 154 15.12 6.90 -3.09
C SER A 154 14.65 6.23 -1.80
N ASP A 155 13.79 6.88 -1.03
CA ASP A 155 13.27 6.36 0.24
C ASP A 155 12.33 5.16 0.00
N LEU A 156 11.70 5.11 -1.18
CA LEU A 156 10.91 3.97 -1.65
C LEU A 156 11.78 2.79 -2.12
N GLY A 157 13.09 2.97 -2.23
CA GLY A 157 14.03 1.98 -2.75
C GLY A 157 14.24 2.02 -4.26
N MET A 158 13.77 3.08 -4.94
CA MET A 158 14.00 3.26 -6.37
C MET A 158 15.49 3.53 -6.64
N ARG A 159 16.03 2.91 -7.69
CA ARG A 159 17.45 3.08 -8.07
C ARG A 159 17.70 4.41 -8.77
N ASP A 160 18.89 5.00 -8.55
CA ASP A 160 19.28 6.31 -9.07
C ASP A 160 19.01 6.45 -10.58
N LYS A 161 19.44 5.48 -11.37
CA LYS A 161 19.19 5.49 -12.82
C LYS A 161 17.69 5.52 -13.19
N MET A 162 16.85 4.85 -12.42
CA MET A 162 15.39 4.87 -12.65
C MET A 162 14.80 6.20 -12.20
N ILE A 163 15.34 6.78 -11.11
CA ILE A 163 14.95 8.11 -10.64
C ILE A 163 15.28 9.17 -11.70
N GLU A 164 16.46 9.12 -12.29
CA GLU A 164 16.87 10.02 -13.39
C GLU A 164 15.91 9.90 -14.56
N THR A 165 15.68 8.67 -15.05
CA THR A 165 14.76 8.43 -16.17
C THR A 165 13.33 8.89 -15.83
N LEU A 166 12.83 8.63 -14.61
CA LEU A 166 11.48 9.06 -14.21
C LEU A 166 11.40 10.59 -14.17
N LYS A 167 12.42 11.28 -13.67
CA LYS A 167 12.46 12.76 -13.68
C LYS A 167 12.41 13.32 -15.09
N GLU A 168 13.16 12.76 -16.04
CA GLU A 168 13.07 13.15 -17.45
C GLU A 168 11.63 13.01 -18.00
N GLN A 169 10.89 11.96 -17.56
CA GLN A 169 9.51 11.77 -17.97
C GLN A 169 8.53 12.72 -17.25
N LEU A 170 8.82 13.09 -16.00
CA LEU A 170 8.04 14.09 -15.25
C LEU A 170 8.21 15.50 -15.81
N ASP A 171 9.34 15.79 -16.44
CA ASP A 171 9.65 17.10 -17.01
C ASP A 171 9.26 17.22 -18.51
N ALA A 172 8.84 16.11 -19.13
CA ALA A 172 8.56 16.07 -20.57
C ALA A 172 7.19 16.66 -20.92
N ASP A 173 7.14 17.74 -21.67
CA ASP A 173 5.90 18.42 -22.06
C ASP A 173 5.07 17.62 -23.08
N GLY A 174 3.76 17.90 -23.13
CA GLY A 174 2.85 17.29 -24.08
C GLY A 174 2.63 15.78 -23.88
N THR A 175 2.66 15.31 -22.62
CA THR A 175 2.68 13.88 -22.30
C THR A 175 1.71 13.46 -21.20
N VAL A 176 1.53 12.14 -21.06
CA VAL A 176 0.72 11.50 -20.03
C VAL A 176 1.57 10.52 -19.23
N LEU A 177 1.64 10.71 -17.93
CA LEU A 177 2.31 9.81 -16.99
C LEU A 177 1.28 9.06 -16.15
N ILE A 178 1.47 7.75 -16.00
CA ILE A 178 0.60 6.88 -15.22
C ILE A 178 1.39 6.23 -14.11
N VAL A 179 0.89 6.32 -12.87
CA VAL A 179 1.42 5.58 -11.72
C VAL A 179 0.46 4.44 -11.40
N THR A 180 0.97 3.23 -11.28
CA THR A 180 0.14 2.05 -11.03
C THR A 180 0.75 1.09 -10.03
N ALA A 181 -0.10 0.37 -9.32
CA ALA A 181 0.28 -0.72 -8.45
C ALA A 181 -0.91 -1.68 -8.25
N PRO A 182 -0.70 -2.93 -7.85
CA PRO A 182 -1.75 -3.79 -7.38
C PRO A 182 -2.49 -3.20 -6.17
N LYS A 183 -3.71 -3.67 -5.92
CA LYS A 183 -4.49 -3.25 -4.75
C LYS A 183 -3.71 -3.45 -3.45
N ALA A 184 -3.72 -2.46 -2.57
CA ALA A 184 -3.02 -2.45 -1.29
C ALA A 184 -1.48 -2.59 -1.37
N ALA A 185 -0.89 -2.28 -2.52
CA ALA A 185 0.55 -2.35 -2.74
C ALA A 185 1.28 -0.99 -2.63
N GLY A 186 0.68 0.01 -1.97
CA GLY A 186 1.32 1.31 -1.71
C GLY A 186 1.20 2.33 -2.85
N LEU A 187 0.17 2.20 -3.72
CA LEU A 187 -0.08 3.12 -4.83
C LEU A 187 -0.13 4.59 -4.36
N THR A 188 -0.88 4.88 -3.30
CA THR A 188 -1.03 6.24 -2.76
C THR A 188 0.31 6.85 -2.34
N THR A 189 1.16 6.07 -1.66
CA THR A 189 2.51 6.52 -1.25
C THR A 189 3.40 6.80 -2.46
N THR A 190 3.44 5.89 -3.43
CA THR A 190 4.24 6.08 -4.64
C THR A 190 3.73 7.26 -5.48
N TRP A 191 2.42 7.42 -5.58
CA TRP A 191 1.81 8.58 -6.22
C TRP A 191 2.26 9.90 -5.57
N ALA A 192 2.08 10.02 -4.25
CA ALA A 192 2.45 11.23 -3.53
C ALA A 192 3.94 11.58 -3.70
N VAL A 193 4.83 10.58 -3.58
CA VAL A 193 6.28 10.79 -3.73
C VAL A 193 6.66 11.07 -5.19
N ALA A 194 6.01 10.45 -6.19
CA ALA A 194 6.27 10.73 -7.60
C ALA A 194 5.83 12.15 -7.98
N VAL A 195 4.63 12.57 -7.53
CA VAL A 195 4.15 13.94 -7.73
C VAL A 195 5.05 14.94 -6.99
N ALA A 196 5.53 14.59 -5.78
CA ALA A 196 6.46 15.43 -5.03
C ALA A 196 7.83 15.58 -5.70
N ALA A 197 8.23 14.61 -6.52
CA ALA A 197 9.50 14.65 -7.26
C ALA A 197 9.45 15.51 -8.54
N ALA A 198 8.24 15.89 -8.99
CA ALA A 198 8.06 16.80 -10.12
C ALA A 198 8.36 18.25 -9.73
N ASP A 199 8.69 19.09 -10.72
CA ASP A 199 9.04 20.50 -10.48
C ASP A 199 7.80 21.38 -10.24
N ARG A 200 7.26 21.28 -9.03
CA ARG A 200 6.08 22.00 -8.55
C ARG A 200 6.35 23.46 -8.18
N PHE A 201 7.60 23.88 -8.18
CA PHE A 201 7.97 25.24 -7.79
C PHE A 201 8.01 26.20 -8.98
N ILE A 202 8.13 25.65 -10.20
CA ILE A 202 8.20 26.44 -11.44
C ILE A 202 6.94 26.27 -12.28
N ARG A 203 6.28 25.10 -12.21
CA ARG A 203 5.12 24.75 -13.03
C ARG A 203 3.82 24.84 -12.23
N ASP A 204 2.72 25.27 -12.87
CA ASP A 204 1.39 25.31 -12.25
C ASP A 204 0.72 23.93 -12.28
N PHE A 205 0.52 23.34 -11.10
CA PHE A 205 -0.13 22.05 -10.90
C PHE A 205 -1.56 22.22 -10.42
N GLN A 206 -2.52 21.71 -11.19
CA GLN A 206 -3.93 21.71 -10.85
C GLN A 206 -4.43 20.26 -10.68
N ALA A 207 -4.82 19.90 -9.46
CA ALA A 207 -5.40 18.58 -9.14
C ALA A 207 -6.92 18.64 -9.22
N PHE A 208 -7.54 17.55 -9.70
CA PHE A 208 -9.00 17.40 -9.80
C PHE A 208 -9.42 16.26 -8.89
N GLU A 209 -10.13 16.59 -7.82
CA GLU A 209 -10.41 15.68 -6.71
C GLU A 209 -11.89 15.64 -6.37
N ASP A 210 -12.40 14.44 -6.08
CA ASP A 210 -13.72 14.30 -5.48
C ASP A 210 -13.70 14.87 -4.06
N LYS A 211 -14.61 15.80 -3.77
CA LYS A 211 -14.70 16.45 -2.48
C LYS A 211 -14.97 15.48 -1.32
N GLU A 212 -15.56 14.34 -1.60
CA GLU A 212 -15.82 13.31 -0.59
C GLU A 212 -14.56 12.46 -0.28
N GLN A 213 -13.57 12.47 -1.18
CA GLN A 213 -12.33 11.71 -1.06
C GLN A 213 -11.09 12.56 -1.44
N PRO A 214 -10.84 13.66 -0.71
CA PRO A 214 -9.73 14.54 -1.02
C PRO A 214 -8.38 13.86 -0.75
N GLU A 215 -7.37 14.20 -1.56
CA GLU A 215 -5.98 13.82 -1.30
C GLU A 215 -5.39 14.68 -0.15
N PRO A 216 -4.33 14.20 0.51
CA PRO A 216 -3.58 15.03 1.44
C PRO A 216 -3.03 16.28 0.75
N GLU A 217 -3.17 17.42 1.42
CA GLU A 217 -2.69 18.71 0.90
C GLU A 217 -1.18 18.64 0.58
N THR A 218 -0.82 19.06 -0.61
CA THR A 218 0.57 19.08 -1.08
C THR A 218 0.94 20.50 -1.51
N ILE A 219 2.10 20.98 -1.03
CA ILE A 219 2.60 22.34 -1.33
C ILE A 219 2.72 22.55 -2.85
N ASN A 220 2.25 23.68 -3.34
CA ASN A 220 2.27 24.08 -4.74
C ASN A 220 1.46 23.17 -5.68
N ILE A 221 0.41 22.56 -5.17
CA ILE A 221 -0.62 21.88 -5.95
C ILE A 221 -1.96 22.51 -5.59
N ASN A 222 -2.67 23.03 -6.59
CA ASN A 222 -3.96 23.65 -6.41
C ASN A 222 -5.07 22.59 -6.59
N ALA A 223 -5.75 22.21 -5.51
CA ALA A 223 -6.86 21.27 -5.57
C ALA A 223 -8.13 21.97 -6.10
N ASN A 224 -8.76 21.37 -7.10
CA ASN A 224 -10.06 21.76 -7.67
C ASN A 224 -11.04 20.64 -7.35
N TYR A 225 -11.98 20.93 -6.46
CA TYR A 225 -12.95 19.94 -5.98
C TYR A 225 -14.19 19.90 -6.84
N PHE A 226 -14.64 18.68 -7.17
CA PHE A 226 -15.93 18.41 -7.81
C PHE A 226 -16.77 17.46 -6.95
N GLY A 227 -18.03 17.27 -7.29
CA GLY A 227 -18.95 16.42 -6.53
C GLY A 227 -19.43 17.03 -5.22
N GLY A 228 -20.16 16.26 -4.42
CA GLY A 228 -20.72 16.70 -3.14
C GLY A 228 -21.51 18.00 -3.24
N ASP A 229 -21.26 18.92 -2.31
CA ASP A 229 -21.91 20.23 -2.21
C ASP A 229 -21.39 21.28 -3.21
N THR A 230 -20.36 20.96 -4.04
CA THR A 230 -19.85 21.89 -5.06
C THR A 230 -20.85 22.13 -6.19
N GLY A 231 -21.77 21.20 -6.43
CA GLY A 231 -22.72 21.20 -7.53
C GLY A 231 -22.08 21.14 -8.92
N LEU A 232 -20.79 20.87 -9.01
CA LEU A 232 -20.03 20.76 -10.26
C LEU A 232 -19.63 19.32 -10.54
N THR A 233 -19.71 18.95 -11.81
CA THR A 233 -19.14 17.70 -12.31
C THR A 233 -17.65 17.87 -12.58
N GLU A 234 -16.92 16.75 -12.67
CA GLU A 234 -15.49 16.74 -13.00
C GLU A 234 -15.17 17.46 -14.32
N PRO A 235 -15.90 17.22 -15.46
CA PRO A 235 -15.65 17.93 -16.71
C PRO A 235 -15.92 19.45 -16.61
N GLU A 236 -16.93 19.87 -15.84
CA GLU A 236 -17.24 21.29 -15.65
C GLU A 236 -16.16 22.01 -14.84
N MET A 237 -15.65 21.34 -13.79
CA MET A 237 -14.54 21.87 -13.01
C MET A 237 -13.27 21.97 -13.86
N LEU A 238 -12.98 20.94 -14.66
CA LEU A 238 -11.82 20.95 -15.56
C LEU A 238 -11.89 22.09 -16.59
N ARG A 239 -13.05 22.32 -17.22
CA ARG A 239 -13.23 23.45 -18.15
C ARG A 239 -12.93 24.81 -17.52
N LYS A 240 -13.30 24.98 -16.24
CA LYS A 240 -13.00 26.23 -15.50
C LYS A 240 -11.50 26.37 -15.20
N ALA A 241 -10.85 25.26 -14.83
CA ALA A 241 -9.43 25.29 -14.47
C ALA A 241 -8.51 25.43 -15.69
N ILE A 242 -8.87 24.86 -16.84
CA ILE A 242 -8.12 25.03 -18.11
C ILE A 242 -7.97 26.49 -18.50
N LEU A 243 -8.94 27.35 -18.15
CA LEU A 243 -8.85 28.80 -18.40
C LEU A 243 -7.69 29.49 -17.65
N LYS A 244 -7.12 28.83 -16.63
CA LYS A 244 -5.93 29.31 -15.91
C LYS A 244 -4.63 28.86 -16.58
N GLU A 245 -4.72 28.10 -17.68
CA GLU A 245 -3.58 27.58 -18.46
C GLU A 245 -2.60 26.74 -17.62
N PRO A 246 -3.08 25.73 -16.84
CA PRO A 246 -2.20 24.91 -16.00
C PRO A 246 -1.13 24.21 -16.84
N ASP A 247 0.06 24.00 -16.26
CA ASP A 247 1.12 23.21 -16.93
C ASP A 247 0.90 21.72 -16.74
N VAL A 248 0.41 21.33 -15.57
CA VAL A 248 0.18 19.91 -15.21
C VAL A 248 -1.22 19.72 -14.64
N ILE A 249 -1.93 18.78 -15.23
CA ILE A 249 -3.28 18.34 -14.83
C ILE A 249 -3.13 17.03 -14.06
N LEU A 250 -3.46 17.04 -12.77
CA LEU A 250 -3.40 15.87 -11.90
C LEU A 250 -4.79 15.25 -11.74
N PHE A 251 -4.89 13.96 -12.04
CA PHE A 251 -6.05 13.15 -11.71
C PHE A 251 -5.62 12.06 -10.71
N PRO A 252 -5.86 12.25 -9.40
CA PRO A 252 -5.55 11.23 -8.38
C PRO A 252 -6.27 9.91 -8.61
N GLU A 253 -7.35 9.94 -9.38
CA GLU A 253 -8.05 8.77 -9.89
C GLU A 253 -8.26 8.88 -11.40
N LEU A 254 -8.60 7.77 -12.06
CA LEU A 254 -8.87 7.81 -13.49
C LEU A 254 -10.08 8.71 -13.79
N PRO A 255 -9.91 9.79 -14.56
CA PRO A 255 -10.97 10.74 -14.84
C PRO A 255 -12.12 10.12 -15.64
N GLN A 256 -13.23 10.83 -15.71
CA GLN A 256 -14.32 10.48 -16.63
C GLN A 256 -13.88 10.59 -18.10
N PRO A 257 -14.48 9.85 -19.03
CA PRO A 257 -14.09 9.89 -20.45
C PRO A 257 -14.06 11.31 -21.04
N ASP A 258 -15.05 12.13 -20.73
CA ASP A 258 -15.15 13.52 -21.20
C ASP A 258 -14.00 14.38 -20.63
N SER A 259 -13.65 14.20 -19.37
CA SER A 259 -12.52 14.89 -18.75
C SER A 259 -11.18 14.46 -19.36
N MET A 260 -11.00 13.16 -19.59
CA MET A 260 -9.80 12.66 -20.27
C MET A 260 -9.67 13.23 -21.67
N GLN A 261 -10.76 13.31 -22.43
CA GLN A 261 -10.75 13.90 -23.76
C GLN A 261 -10.35 15.38 -23.73
N LEU A 262 -10.98 16.17 -22.85
CA LEU A 262 -10.66 17.59 -22.66
C LEU A 262 -9.19 17.79 -22.25
N ALA A 263 -8.69 16.99 -21.32
CA ALA A 263 -7.30 17.07 -20.86
C ALA A 263 -6.32 16.67 -21.98
N LEU A 264 -6.62 15.62 -22.76
CA LEU A 264 -5.80 15.22 -23.89
C LEU A 264 -5.72 16.26 -25.00
N GLU A 265 -6.78 17.06 -25.18
CA GLU A 265 -6.72 18.23 -26.07
C GLU A 265 -5.71 19.28 -25.60
N GLN A 266 -5.58 19.47 -24.28
CA GLN A 266 -4.55 20.35 -23.71
C GLN A 266 -3.15 19.79 -23.91
N VAL A 267 -2.97 18.48 -23.74
CA VAL A 267 -1.71 17.78 -24.01
C VAL A 267 -1.28 17.89 -25.46
N ASP A 268 -2.21 17.79 -26.41
CA ASP A 268 -1.91 17.76 -27.87
C ASP A 268 -1.70 19.14 -28.44
N LYS A 269 -2.52 20.12 -28.03
CA LYS A 269 -2.54 21.47 -28.62
C LYS A 269 -1.68 22.48 -27.85
N HIS A 270 -1.49 22.27 -26.55
CA HIS A 270 -0.89 23.25 -25.64
C HIS A 270 0.28 22.68 -24.85
N GLU A 271 0.75 21.49 -25.22
CA GLU A 271 1.92 20.80 -24.63
C GLU A 271 1.83 20.62 -23.10
N LYS A 272 0.58 20.57 -22.56
CA LYS A 272 0.35 20.34 -21.12
C LYS A 272 0.64 18.89 -20.76
N GLN A 273 0.80 18.62 -19.47
CA GLN A 273 0.98 17.24 -18.97
C GLN A 273 -0.26 16.74 -18.22
N ILE A 274 -0.47 15.42 -18.28
CA ILE A 274 -1.42 14.71 -17.42
C ILE A 274 -0.65 13.72 -16.56
N TYR A 275 -0.88 13.76 -15.23
CA TYR A 275 -0.51 12.65 -14.35
C TYR A 275 -1.78 12.01 -13.81
N THR A 276 -1.81 10.69 -13.81
CA THR A 276 -2.92 9.93 -13.21
C THR A 276 -2.42 8.65 -12.57
N ARG A 277 -3.22 8.07 -11.69
CA ARG A 277 -2.95 6.76 -11.10
C ARG A 277 -4.09 5.78 -11.29
N MET A 278 -3.75 4.48 -11.29
CA MET A 278 -4.74 3.41 -11.38
C MET A 278 -4.24 2.13 -10.73
N ILE A 279 -5.17 1.23 -10.41
CA ILE A 279 -4.84 -0.10 -9.91
C ILE A 279 -4.60 -1.02 -11.10
N ALA A 280 -3.39 -1.60 -11.21
CA ALA A 280 -3.05 -2.66 -12.15
C ALA A 280 -1.84 -3.47 -11.67
N ASP A 281 -1.70 -4.70 -12.15
CA ASP A 281 -0.65 -5.64 -11.72
C ASP A 281 0.67 -5.47 -12.46
N SER A 282 0.70 -4.75 -13.57
CA SER A 282 1.90 -4.45 -14.39
C SER A 282 1.69 -3.19 -15.24
N ALA A 283 2.76 -2.60 -15.72
CA ALA A 283 2.70 -1.42 -16.57
C ALA A 283 1.93 -1.67 -17.87
N ILE A 284 2.18 -2.81 -18.54
CA ILE A 284 1.44 -3.19 -19.75
C ILE A 284 -0.01 -3.53 -19.42
N GLY A 285 -0.27 -4.20 -18.29
CA GLY A 285 -1.62 -4.47 -17.81
C GLY A 285 -2.42 -3.20 -17.57
N ALA A 286 -1.79 -2.14 -17.08
CA ALA A 286 -2.42 -0.83 -16.95
C ALA A 286 -2.88 -0.27 -18.31
N LEU A 287 -2.01 -0.33 -19.33
CA LEU A 287 -2.35 0.16 -20.68
C LEU A 287 -3.48 -0.64 -21.31
N VAL A 288 -3.48 -1.96 -21.15
CA VAL A 288 -4.54 -2.84 -21.66
C VAL A 288 -5.90 -2.55 -20.99
N GLN A 289 -5.90 -2.17 -19.71
CA GLN A 289 -7.13 -1.79 -19.00
C GLN A 289 -7.57 -0.35 -19.33
N LEU A 290 -6.62 0.56 -19.50
CA LEU A 290 -6.86 1.99 -19.68
C LEU A 290 -7.47 2.31 -21.06
N LEU A 291 -6.86 1.82 -22.14
CA LEU A 291 -7.25 2.21 -23.50
C LEU A 291 -8.71 1.86 -23.84
N PRO A 292 -9.28 0.71 -23.45
CA PRO A 292 -10.70 0.42 -23.70
C PRO A 292 -11.66 1.34 -22.92
N LYS A 293 -11.24 1.91 -21.79
CA LYS A 293 -12.06 2.86 -21.03
C LYS A 293 -12.23 4.18 -21.78
N TYR A 294 -11.23 4.57 -22.58
CA TYR A 294 -11.21 5.83 -23.33
C TYR A 294 -11.19 5.61 -24.83
N ARG A 295 -12.14 4.81 -25.35
CA ARG A 295 -12.17 4.34 -26.75
C ARG A 295 -12.04 5.46 -27.77
N ASP A 296 -12.76 6.57 -27.56
CA ASP A 296 -12.80 7.69 -28.51
C ASP A 296 -11.47 8.46 -28.56
N SER A 297 -10.70 8.41 -27.48
CA SER A 297 -9.41 9.07 -27.34
C SER A 297 -8.22 8.09 -27.32
N ALA A 298 -8.47 6.77 -27.47
CA ALA A 298 -7.46 5.73 -27.24
C ALA A 298 -6.20 5.91 -28.09
N GLY A 299 -6.37 6.29 -29.36
CA GLY A 299 -5.23 6.51 -30.26
C GLY A 299 -4.35 7.67 -29.84
N LEU A 300 -4.97 8.79 -29.44
CA LEU A 300 -4.25 9.95 -28.93
C LEU A 300 -3.61 9.66 -27.58
N LEU A 301 -4.34 9.03 -26.67
CA LEU A 301 -3.84 8.62 -25.37
C LEU A 301 -2.64 7.69 -25.50
N ALA A 302 -2.71 6.65 -26.33
CA ALA A 302 -1.60 5.73 -26.58
C ALA A 302 -0.36 6.45 -27.13
N LYS A 303 -0.56 7.47 -27.99
CA LYS A 303 0.52 8.29 -28.55
C LYS A 303 1.17 9.18 -27.50
N LYS A 304 0.39 9.74 -26.56
CA LYS A 304 0.87 10.74 -25.58
C LYS A 304 1.39 10.13 -24.28
N ILE A 305 1.12 8.86 -23.96
CA ILE A 305 1.70 8.20 -22.80
C ILE A 305 3.21 8.09 -22.99
N ASN A 306 3.98 8.78 -22.14
CA ASN A 306 5.44 8.73 -22.15
C ASN A 306 5.98 7.72 -21.13
N ALA A 307 5.28 7.55 -20.00
CA ALA A 307 5.72 6.62 -18.98
C ALA A 307 4.55 5.99 -18.19
N VAL A 308 4.75 4.72 -17.83
CA VAL A 308 3.94 4.01 -16.85
C VAL A 308 4.88 3.51 -15.76
N LEU A 309 4.78 4.10 -14.57
CA LEU A 309 5.47 3.65 -13.39
C LEU A 309 4.61 2.62 -12.66
N CYS A 310 5.02 1.37 -12.67
CA CYS A 310 4.36 0.31 -11.90
C CYS A 310 5.22 -0.09 -10.71
N GLN A 311 4.58 -0.31 -9.57
CA GLN A 311 5.27 -0.84 -8.40
C GLN A 311 4.59 -2.08 -7.83
N LYS A 312 5.37 -2.88 -7.10
CA LYS A 312 4.91 -4.00 -6.30
C LYS A 312 5.68 -4.05 -4.98
N LEU A 313 5.00 -4.41 -3.89
CA LEU A 313 5.65 -4.57 -2.59
C LEU A 313 6.05 -6.03 -2.37
N VAL A 314 7.26 -6.22 -1.85
CA VAL A 314 7.77 -7.49 -1.35
C VAL A 314 8.30 -7.32 0.06
N ARG A 315 8.29 -8.39 0.86
CA ARG A 315 8.85 -8.36 2.20
C ARG A 315 10.37 -8.23 2.15
N ARG A 316 10.91 -7.38 3.01
CA ARG A 316 12.36 -7.23 3.18
C ARG A 316 12.87 -8.27 4.17
N LEU A 317 13.95 -8.94 3.83
CA LEU A 317 14.65 -9.83 4.76
C LEU A 317 15.10 -9.06 6.01
N CYS A 318 15.00 -9.70 7.16
CA CYS A 318 15.53 -9.15 8.40
C CYS A 318 17.06 -9.23 8.36
N ASP A 319 17.73 -8.09 8.37
CA ASP A 319 19.19 -8.03 8.30
C ASP A 319 19.88 -8.70 9.51
N ASN A 320 19.19 -8.81 10.66
CA ASN A 320 19.71 -9.41 11.88
C ASN A 320 19.74 -10.96 11.84
N CYS A 321 18.83 -11.61 11.10
CA CYS A 321 18.72 -13.06 11.13
C CYS A 321 18.69 -13.74 9.77
N LYS A 322 18.77 -13.01 8.66
CA LYS A 322 18.85 -13.62 7.33
C LYS A 322 20.07 -14.51 7.20
N VAL A 323 19.93 -15.63 6.51
CA VAL A 323 20.98 -16.63 6.29
C VAL A 323 21.45 -16.56 4.85
N GLY A 324 22.77 -16.40 4.68
CA GLY A 324 23.41 -16.47 3.37
C GLY A 324 23.65 -17.91 2.93
N PHE A 325 23.51 -18.16 1.64
CA PHE A 325 23.88 -19.43 1.01
C PHE A 325 24.53 -19.19 -0.35
N GLU A 326 25.44 -20.08 -0.73
CA GLU A 326 26.08 -20.07 -2.04
C GLU A 326 25.10 -20.64 -3.08
N PRO A 327 24.70 -19.85 -4.11
CA PRO A 327 23.76 -20.30 -5.10
C PRO A 327 24.39 -21.27 -6.10
N GLN A 328 23.69 -22.35 -6.42
CA GLN A 328 24.12 -23.27 -7.48
C GLN A 328 24.16 -22.53 -8.83
N PRO A 329 25.14 -22.82 -9.73
CA PRO A 329 25.25 -22.17 -11.05
C PRO A 329 23.98 -22.27 -11.90
N GLN A 330 23.25 -23.37 -11.76
CA GLN A 330 21.98 -23.61 -12.45
C GLN A 330 20.89 -22.63 -11.98
N LEU A 331 20.84 -22.31 -10.69
CA LEU A 331 19.92 -21.32 -10.13
C LEU A 331 20.24 -19.91 -10.66
N LEU A 332 21.52 -19.51 -10.68
CA LEU A 332 21.93 -18.22 -11.23
C LEU A 332 21.55 -18.09 -12.72
N LYS A 333 21.72 -19.16 -13.49
CA LYS A 333 21.31 -19.18 -14.91
C LYS A 333 19.78 -19.03 -15.06
N GLN A 334 18.99 -19.68 -14.23
CA GLN A 334 17.51 -19.54 -14.23
C GLN A 334 17.08 -18.11 -13.89
N LEU A 335 17.80 -17.46 -13.00
CA LEU A 335 17.55 -16.06 -12.61
C LEU A 335 18.11 -15.04 -13.64
N GLY A 336 18.85 -15.50 -14.65
CA GLY A 336 19.51 -14.60 -15.60
C GLY A 336 20.66 -13.78 -14.98
N ILE A 337 21.23 -14.26 -13.86
CA ILE A 337 22.37 -13.62 -13.19
C ILE A 337 23.66 -14.18 -13.79
N PRO A 338 24.54 -13.34 -14.35
CA PRO A 338 25.83 -13.80 -14.87
C PRO A 338 26.70 -14.44 -13.78
N ALA A 339 27.42 -15.51 -14.14
CA ALA A 339 28.35 -16.16 -13.23
C ALA A 339 29.37 -15.16 -12.65
N GLY A 340 29.70 -15.32 -11.37
CA GLY A 340 30.67 -14.48 -10.66
C GLY A 340 30.16 -13.08 -10.25
N ARG A 341 28.91 -12.72 -10.58
CA ARG A 341 28.31 -11.44 -10.16
C ARG A 341 27.77 -11.45 -8.75
N VAL A 342 27.33 -12.61 -8.26
CA VAL A 342 26.75 -12.80 -6.94
C VAL A 342 27.37 -14.02 -6.28
N ALA A 343 28.07 -13.82 -5.17
CA ALA A 343 28.68 -14.91 -4.41
C ALA A 343 27.68 -15.55 -3.44
N MET A 344 26.76 -14.76 -2.87
CA MET A 344 25.82 -15.21 -1.85
C MET A 344 24.41 -14.69 -2.18
N LEU A 345 23.42 -15.55 -2.01
CA LEU A 345 22.01 -15.18 -1.89
C LEU A 345 21.56 -15.34 -0.45
N TYR A 346 20.44 -14.72 -0.11
CA TYR A 346 19.93 -14.74 1.26
C TYR A 346 18.49 -15.25 1.34
N GLN A 347 18.20 -15.91 2.45
CA GLN A 347 16.89 -16.44 2.78
C GLN A 347 16.52 -16.11 4.24
N PRO A 348 15.23 -16.13 4.61
CA PRO A 348 14.84 -15.97 6.01
C PRO A 348 15.40 -17.14 6.84
N PHE A 349 15.76 -16.85 8.07
CA PHE A 349 16.06 -17.92 9.01
C PHE A 349 14.78 -18.64 9.39
N VAL A 350 14.73 -19.92 9.14
CA VAL A 350 13.65 -20.82 9.58
C VAL A 350 14.23 -21.73 10.64
N PRO A 351 13.80 -21.62 11.92
CA PRO A 351 14.29 -22.52 12.95
C PRO A 351 13.88 -23.96 12.61
N PRO A 352 14.75 -24.94 12.90
CA PRO A 352 14.39 -26.35 12.75
C PRO A 352 13.19 -26.69 13.68
N PRO A 353 12.49 -27.82 13.44
CA PRO A 353 11.44 -28.28 14.33
C PRO A 353 11.90 -28.33 15.79
N ILE A 354 11.00 -28.08 16.74
CA ILE A 354 11.34 -28.00 18.18
C ILE A 354 12.10 -29.26 18.68
N GLU A 355 11.73 -30.42 18.17
CA GLU A 355 12.36 -31.72 18.49
C GLU A 355 13.82 -31.79 18.06
N GLN A 356 14.23 -30.99 17.09
CA GLN A 356 15.59 -30.90 16.56
C GLN A 356 16.40 -29.74 17.15
N GLN A 357 15.77 -28.92 18.01
CA GLN A 357 16.44 -27.80 18.68
C GLN A 357 17.19 -28.33 19.92
N VAL A 358 18.40 -28.82 19.70
CA VAL A 358 19.23 -29.36 20.74
C VAL A 358 20.60 -28.67 20.78
N ASP A 359 21.22 -28.65 21.98
CA ASP A 359 22.60 -28.17 22.16
C ASP A 359 23.62 -29.20 21.62
N GLU A 360 24.91 -28.88 21.74
CA GLU A 360 26.02 -29.74 21.35
C GLU A 360 26.04 -31.09 22.10
N ASN A 361 25.34 -31.21 23.22
CA ASN A 361 25.23 -32.41 24.04
C ASN A 361 23.90 -33.17 23.81
N GLY A 362 23.10 -32.75 22.82
CA GLY A 362 21.81 -33.36 22.51
C GLY A 362 20.69 -33.04 23.49
N ARG A 363 20.84 -31.99 24.33
CA ARG A 363 19.79 -31.54 25.24
C ARG A 363 18.88 -30.50 24.56
N PRO A 364 17.57 -30.51 24.86
CA PRO A 364 16.65 -29.51 24.32
C PRO A 364 17.18 -28.08 24.57
N ALA A 365 17.41 -27.34 23.49
CA ALA A 365 17.89 -25.96 23.52
C ALA A 365 17.00 -25.12 22.55
N PRO A 366 15.86 -24.61 23.04
CA PRO A 366 14.93 -23.85 22.19
C PRO A 366 15.62 -22.60 21.62
N ILE A 367 15.47 -22.42 20.31
CA ILE A 367 16.02 -21.26 19.60
C ILE A 367 15.19 -20.04 19.97
N ILE A 368 15.85 -19.03 20.52
CA ILE A 368 15.22 -17.76 20.84
C ILE A 368 14.87 -17.03 19.53
N PRO A 369 13.61 -16.66 19.30
CA PRO A 369 13.21 -15.91 18.12
C PRO A 369 14.00 -14.60 17.98
N CYS A 370 14.33 -14.23 16.76
CA CYS A 370 15.02 -12.97 16.50
C CYS A 370 14.21 -11.79 17.08
N HIS A 371 14.80 -11.05 18.02
CA HIS A 371 14.15 -9.93 18.71
C HIS A 371 13.78 -8.76 17.79
N VAL A 372 14.45 -8.63 16.62
CA VAL A 372 14.19 -7.56 15.64
C VAL A 372 12.95 -7.82 14.81
N CYS A 373 12.79 -9.04 14.30
CA CYS A 373 11.65 -9.39 13.45
C CYS A 373 10.59 -10.27 14.17
N GLY A 374 10.80 -10.60 15.45
CA GLY A 374 9.91 -11.52 16.17
C GLY A 374 9.91 -12.94 15.60
N GLY A 375 11.01 -13.40 15.03
CA GLY A 375 11.12 -14.75 14.42
C GLY A 375 10.56 -14.87 13.01
N ARG A 376 10.02 -13.81 12.41
CA ARG A 376 9.38 -13.83 11.08
C ARG A 376 10.36 -13.99 9.91
N GLY A 377 11.65 -13.69 10.11
CA GLY A 377 12.66 -13.67 9.05
C GLY A 377 12.58 -12.46 8.11
N TYR A 378 11.48 -11.71 8.16
CA TYR A 378 11.25 -10.49 7.38
C TYR A 378 10.95 -9.30 8.29
N LEU A 379 11.31 -8.09 7.83
CA LEU A 379 11.13 -6.84 8.57
C LEU A 379 10.75 -5.71 7.61
N GLY A 380 9.48 -5.40 7.54
CA GLY A 380 8.94 -4.39 6.64
C GLY A 380 8.84 -4.86 5.18
N ARG A 381 8.46 -3.93 4.33
CA ARG A 381 8.31 -4.15 2.87
C ARG A 381 9.17 -3.16 2.11
N ILE A 382 9.60 -3.54 0.93
CA ILE A 382 10.28 -2.68 -0.04
C ILE A 382 9.51 -2.68 -1.35
N ALA A 383 9.56 -1.57 -2.07
CA ALA A 383 8.96 -1.49 -3.39
C ALA A 383 9.94 -1.99 -4.46
N ILE A 384 9.39 -2.71 -5.44
CA ILE A 384 10.05 -3.04 -6.70
C ILE A 384 9.35 -2.25 -7.77
N PHE A 385 10.10 -1.62 -8.66
CA PHE A 385 9.57 -0.72 -9.68
C PHE A 385 9.77 -1.26 -11.09
N GLU A 386 8.81 -0.96 -11.95
CA GLU A 386 8.87 -1.13 -13.39
C GLU A 386 8.55 0.24 -13.99
N LEU A 387 9.44 0.77 -14.81
CA LEU A 387 9.20 1.99 -15.57
C LEU A 387 9.15 1.63 -17.06
N LEU A 388 7.98 1.72 -17.63
CA LEU A 388 7.71 1.46 -19.04
C LEU A 388 7.59 2.79 -19.79
N SER A 389 8.46 3.03 -20.73
CA SER A 389 8.29 4.08 -21.76
C SER A 389 7.89 3.39 -23.06
N PRO A 390 6.62 3.48 -23.49
CA PRO A 390 6.14 2.76 -24.66
C PRO A 390 6.83 3.24 -25.94
N GLY A 391 7.42 2.32 -26.70
CA GLY A 391 7.96 2.60 -28.03
C GLY A 391 6.87 2.51 -29.12
N ASP A 392 7.23 2.84 -30.34
CA ASP A 392 6.26 2.91 -31.46
C ASP A 392 5.63 1.57 -31.79
N GLN A 393 6.37 0.47 -31.71
CA GLN A 393 5.85 -0.87 -31.98
C GLN A 393 4.84 -1.28 -30.89
N LEU A 394 5.15 -1.00 -29.62
CA LEU A 394 4.24 -1.27 -28.51
C LEU A 394 2.96 -0.44 -28.63
N ARG A 395 3.07 0.86 -28.93
CA ARG A 395 1.91 1.74 -29.17
C ARG A 395 1.01 1.23 -30.28
N ALA A 396 1.60 0.84 -31.42
CA ALA A 396 0.88 0.27 -32.56
C ALA A 396 0.23 -1.09 -32.23
N ALA A 397 0.89 -1.91 -31.42
CA ALA A 397 0.36 -3.21 -30.98
C ALA A 397 -0.81 -3.08 -30.00
N LEU A 398 -0.73 -2.13 -29.05
CA LEU A 398 -1.80 -1.85 -28.08
C LEU A 398 -3.13 -1.50 -28.75
N MET A 399 -3.10 -0.89 -29.93
CA MET A 399 -4.31 -0.58 -30.72
C MET A 399 -4.90 -1.80 -31.45
N LYS A 400 -4.16 -2.91 -31.52
CA LYS A 400 -4.53 -4.10 -32.31
C LYS A 400 -4.84 -5.32 -31.45
N THR A 401 -4.26 -5.42 -30.27
CA THR A 401 -4.35 -6.60 -29.40
C THR A 401 -4.33 -6.26 -27.93
N GLN A 402 -5.01 -7.08 -27.13
CA GLN A 402 -4.94 -7.06 -25.67
C GLN A 402 -4.16 -8.26 -25.10
N ASP A 403 -3.50 -9.04 -25.96
CA ASP A 403 -2.69 -10.18 -25.57
C ASP A 403 -1.45 -9.71 -24.82
N LEU A 404 -1.48 -9.86 -23.49
CA LEU A 404 -0.39 -9.46 -22.60
C LEU A 404 0.96 -10.13 -22.92
N ALA A 405 0.93 -11.38 -23.39
CA ALA A 405 2.16 -12.11 -23.72
C ALA A 405 2.85 -11.48 -24.93
N LYS A 406 2.09 -11.19 -25.98
CA LYS A 406 2.59 -10.50 -27.19
C LYS A 406 3.09 -9.10 -26.88
N LEU A 407 2.32 -8.32 -26.12
CA LEU A 407 2.68 -6.95 -25.77
C LEU A 407 3.97 -6.92 -24.90
N ASN A 408 4.11 -7.85 -23.94
CA ASN A 408 5.33 -8.00 -23.16
C ASN A 408 6.54 -8.37 -24.05
N GLN A 409 6.35 -9.22 -25.05
CA GLN A 409 7.42 -9.60 -25.97
C GLN A 409 7.88 -8.39 -26.82
N ILE A 410 6.93 -7.60 -27.32
CA ILE A 410 7.21 -6.38 -28.07
C ILE A 410 7.95 -5.35 -27.18
N ALA A 411 7.44 -5.09 -25.98
CA ALA A 411 8.09 -4.18 -25.05
C ALA A 411 9.55 -4.61 -24.74
N LYS A 412 9.77 -5.92 -24.54
CA LYS A 412 11.15 -6.46 -24.36
C LYS A 412 12.03 -6.23 -25.56
N SER A 413 11.52 -6.37 -26.81
CA SER A 413 12.28 -6.10 -28.02
C SER A 413 12.64 -4.63 -28.17
N GLU A 414 11.84 -3.72 -27.58
CA GLU A 414 12.12 -2.28 -27.47
C GLU A 414 13.01 -1.92 -26.26
N GLY A 415 13.55 -2.92 -25.55
CA GLY A 415 14.50 -2.72 -24.44
C GLY A 415 13.85 -2.57 -23.06
N HIS A 416 12.52 -2.74 -22.94
CA HIS A 416 11.84 -2.67 -21.66
C HIS A 416 12.28 -3.81 -20.73
N ARG A 417 12.47 -3.45 -19.46
CA ARG A 417 12.76 -4.40 -18.36
C ARG A 417 11.58 -4.45 -17.43
N GLY A 418 10.82 -5.53 -17.50
CA GLY A 418 9.67 -5.73 -16.63
C GLY A 418 10.05 -5.88 -15.15
N ILE A 419 9.06 -5.76 -14.31
CA ILE A 419 9.19 -5.78 -12.84
C ILE A 419 9.94 -7.02 -12.30
N GLN A 420 9.87 -8.16 -12.99
CA GLN A 420 10.60 -9.38 -12.62
C GLN A 420 12.13 -9.20 -12.66
N SER A 421 12.64 -8.40 -13.60
CA SER A 421 14.08 -8.12 -13.69
C SER A 421 14.57 -7.32 -12.48
N GLU A 422 13.80 -6.35 -12.02
CA GLU A 422 14.11 -5.57 -10.81
C GLU A 422 13.95 -6.44 -9.55
N ALA A 423 12.97 -7.35 -9.53
CA ALA A 423 12.79 -8.31 -8.46
C ALA A 423 14.03 -9.21 -8.28
N VAL A 424 14.58 -9.72 -9.38
CA VAL A 424 15.83 -10.52 -9.35
C VAL A 424 17.00 -9.70 -8.82
N LEU A 425 17.13 -8.43 -9.23
CA LEU A 425 18.18 -7.54 -8.70
C LEU A 425 18.03 -7.33 -7.19
N THR A 426 16.81 -7.23 -6.69
CA THR A 426 16.52 -7.07 -5.26
C THR A 426 16.95 -8.31 -4.46
N VAL A 427 16.76 -9.52 -5.01
CA VAL A 427 17.28 -10.77 -4.43
C VAL A 427 18.81 -10.80 -4.49
N ALA A 428 19.40 -10.45 -5.62
CA ALA A 428 20.84 -10.41 -5.77
C ALA A 428 21.55 -9.46 -4.80
N ARG A 429 20.83 -8.41 -4.36
CA ARG A 429 21.30 -7.46 -3.32
C ARG A 429 21.03 -7.94 -1.89
N GLY A 430 20.42 -9.10 -1.70
CA GLY A 430 20.10 -9.66 -0.38
C GLY A 430 19.03 -8.88 0.39
N LEU A 431 18.17 -8.14 -0.30
CA LEU A 431 17.09 -7.35 0.30
C LEU A 431 15.80 -8.16 0.47
N THR A 432 15.58 -9.16 -0.38
CA THR A 432 14.45 -10.10 -0.28
C THR A 432 14.91 -11.50 -0.66
N SER A 433 14.05 -12.51 -0.52
CA SER A 433 14.34 -13.89 -0.85
C SER A 433 13.68 -14.34 -2.14
N LEU A 434 14.17 -15.46 -2.70
CA LEU A 434 13.54 -16.12 -3.84
C LEU A 434 12.14 -16.65 -3.51
N GLU A 435 11.96 -17.13 -2.28
CA GLU A 435 10.66 -17.60 -1.79
C GLU A 435 9.64 -16.48 -1.79
N GLU A 436 10.02 -15.31 -1.31
CA GLU A 436 9.16 -14.12 -1.33
C GLU A 436 8.80 -13.69 -2.75
N LEU A 437 9.74 -13.75 -3.70
CA LEU A 437 9.41 -13.46 -5.10
C LEU A 437 8.39 -14.47 -5.66
N LYS A 438 8.58 -15.77 -5.40
CA LYS A 438 7.61 -16.78 -5.80
C LYS A 438 6.23 -16.46 -5.24
N ARG A 439 6.14 -16.11 -3.94
CA ARG A 439 4.88 -15.71 -3.29
C ARG A 439 4.28 -14.46 -3.94
N ALA A 440 5.08 -13.42 -4.14
CA ALA A 440 4.61 -12.12 -4.64
C ALA A 440 4.19 -12.14 -6.11
N PHE A 441 4.74 -13.05 -6.91
CA PHE A 441 4.45 -13.19 -8.35
C PHE A 441 3.63 -14.44 -8.68
N ALA A 442 3.23 -15.24 -7.67
CA ALA A 442 2.26 -16.31 -7.89
C ALA A 442 0.93 -15.67 -8.38
N SER A 443 0.40 -16.19 -9.47
CA SER A 443 -0.94 -15.82 -9.95
C SER A 443 -1.95 -16.22 -8.86
N LYS A 444 -2.73 -15.27 -8.37
CA LYS A 444 -3.88 -15.54 -7.50
C LYS A 444 -5.06 -16.03 -8.30
#